data_a470a9cecb7ed2eddff1f73e6a1d6693
#
_entry.id   a470a9cecb7ed2eddff1f73e6a1d6693
#
_cell.length_a   1.000
_cell.length_b   1.000
_cell.length_c   1.000
_cell.angle_alpha   90.00
_cell.angle_beta   90.00
_cell.angle_gamma   90.00
#
_symmetry.space_group_name_H-M   'P 1'
#
loop_
_entity.id
_entity.type
_entity.pdbx_description
1 polymer ?
#
loop_
_entity_poly.entity_id
_entity_poly.type
_entity_poly.pdbx_seq_one_letter_code
_entity_poly.pdbx_strand_id
1 'polypeptide(L)'
;MSGCRGRRAGFTLIELLVAIAIIAVLLGLVVPAVQMVRESGRRTQCRANLRNLALAIQSYETAHRVFPAGYEANQAASDLDPASFDASPGTGWGLAIATYLEEPRAAAAVRPSDPTWGVASPRAADVVAATLPGFLCGSATGPRDPFAVRKPDGSPHPSGARLGRSHYVANAGHADPWDETPARRSWDGVANGPFYRNSRIRAAQVTDGLSQTVFLGEHTSTVSEKAWAGVVPGAASHPGERFAMLLGHGADAAAALVLVHSGPAEDELRIIHAPNDPAAHADQMFADHSGGAHVAFGDGSVRFIS
;
A
#
# COMPACT_ATOMS: atom_id res chain seq x y z
N MET A 1 -76.17 -21.02 -6.97
CA MET A 1 -74.70 -20.88 -6.92
C MET A 1 -74.31 -20.54 -5.49
N SER A 2 -73.91 -21.52 -4.70
CA SER A 2 -73.56 -21.34 -3.29
C SER A 2 -72.02 -21.10 -3.18
N GLY A 3 -71.65 -19.88 -2.83
CA GLY A 3 -70.27 -19.48 -2.65
C GLY A 3 -69.70 -20.04 -1.34
N CYS A 4 -68.77 -20.96 -1.43
CA CYS A 4 -68.00 -21.48 -0.30
C CYS A 4 -67.12 -20.38 0.26
N ARG A 5 -67.47 -19.66 1.33
CA ARG A 5 -66.65 -18.77 2.08
C ARG A 5 -65.63 -19.60 2.86
N GLY A 6 -64.42 -19.71 2.32
CA GLY A 6 -63.26 -20.24 3.05
C GLY A 6 -63.07 -19.49 4.37
N ARG A 7 -63.08 -20.20 5.51
CA ARG A 7 -62.70 -19.65 6.82
C ARG A 7 -61.25 -19.17 6.77
N ARG A 8 -61.03 -17.89 6.90
CA ARG A 8 -59.69 -17.34 7.15
C ARG A 8 -59.32 -17.74 8.56
N ALA A 9 -58.36 -18.63 8.72
CA ALA A 9 -57.77 -18.93 10.02
C ALA A 9 -57.01 -17.66 10.51
N GLY A 10 -57.42 -17.17 11.66
CA GLY A 10 -56.72 -16.07 12.33
C GLY A 10 -55.43 -16.57 12.96
N PHE A 11 -54.36 -15.79 12.83
CA PHE A 11 -53.07 -16.08 13.45
C PHE A 11 -53.13 -15.72 14.95
N THR A 12 -52.64 -16.61 15.82
CA THR A 12 -52.61 -16.34 17.26
C THR A 12 -51.37 -15.53 17.66
N LEU A 13 -51.49 -14.74 18.71
CA LEU A 13 -50.39 -13.94 19.22
C LEU A 13 -49.18 -14.80 19.61
N ILE A 14 -49.41 -16.01 20.12
CA ILE A 14 -48.35 -16.95 20.52
C ILE A 14 -47.63 -17.53 19.30
N GLU A 15 -48.32 -17.83 18.21
CA GLU A 15 -47.68 -18.29 16.96
C GLU A 15 -46.78 -17.23 16.36
N LEU A 16 -47.18 -15.94 16.43
CA LEU A 16 -46.39 -14.85 15.99
C LEU A 16 -45.15 -14.70 16.89
N LEU A 17 -45.33 -14.77 18.20
CA LEU A 17 -44.25 -14.59 19.18
C LEU A 17 -43.16 -15.69 19.06
N VAL A 18 -43.60 -16.95 18.88
CA VAL A 18 -42.67 -18.07 18.67
C VAL A 18 -41.92 -17.92 17.35
N ALA A 19 -42.62 -17.50 16.27
CA ALA A 19 -41.98 -17.29 14.97
C ALA A 19 -40.86 -16.22 15.04
N ILE A 20 -41.15 -15.06 15.64
CA ILE A 20 -40.15 -14.00 15.79
C ILE A 20 -38.99 -14.41 16.72
N ALA A 21 -39.26 -15.20 17.77
CA ALA A 21 -38.23 -15.71 18.65
C ALA A 21 -37.24 -16.64 17.91
N ILE A 22 -37.78 -17.56 17.08
CA ILE A 22 -36.94 -18.44 16.24
C ILE A 22 -36.13 -17.64 15.24
N ILE A 23 -36.73 -16.66 14.56
CA ILE A 23 -36.06 -15.80 13.60
C ILE A 23 -34.90 -14.99 14.32
N ALA A 24 -35.19 -14.46 15.50
CA ALA A 24 -34.19 -13.71 16.27
C ALA A 24 -32.98 -14.59 16.65
N VAL A 25 -33.22 -15.84 17.08
CA VAL A 25 -32.14 -16.78 17.38
C VAL A 25 -31.35 -17.12 16.11
N LEU A 26 -32.01 -17.41 14.99
CA LEU A 26 -31.34 -17.73 13.74
C LEU A 26 -30.47 -16.53 13.24
N LEU A 27 -31.04 -15.33 13.26
CA LEU A 27 -30.29 -14.12 12.87
C LEU A 27 -29.10 -13.86 13.81
N GLY A 28 -29.27 -14.07 15.12
CA GLY A 28 -28.20 -13.93 16.12
C GLY A 28 -27.00 -14.85 15.85
N LEU A 29 -27.22 -16.01 15.25
CA LEU A 29 -26.16 -16.95 14.88
C LEU A 29 -25.60 -16.69 13.46
N VAL A 30 -26.45 -16.33 12.51
CA VAL A 30 -26.08 -16.16 11.10
C VAL A 30 -25.25 -14.88 10.88
N VAL A 31 -25.62 -13.77 11.54
CA VAL A 31 -24.94 -12.48 11.30
C VAL A 31 -23.44 -12.54 11.62
N PRO A 32 -22.98 -13.04 12.78
CA PRO A 32 -21.54 -13.16 13.07
C PRO A 32 -20.85 -14.11 12.08
N ALA A 33 -21.46 -15.23 11.74
CA ALA A 33 -20.89 -16.19 10.79
C ALA A 33 -20.67 -15.58 9.40
N VAL A 34 -21.63 -14.81 8.89
CA VAL A 34 -21.50 -14.12 7.60
C VAL A 34 -20.38 -13.09 7.64
N GLN A 35 -20.19 -12.36 8.73
CA GLN A 35 -19.09 -11.39 8.85
C GLN A 35 -17.71 -12.08 8.83
N MET A 36 -17.57 -13.21 9.52
CA MET A 36 -16.34 -14.01 9.49
C MET A 36 -16.03 -14.52 8.07
N VAL A 37 -17.02 -15.01 7.35
CA VAL A 37 -16.86 -15.49 5.97
C VAL A 37 -16.47 -14.34 5.04
N ARG A 38 -17.11 -13.19 5.17
CA ARG A 38 -16.77 -11.99 4.37
C ARG A 38 -15.33 -11.55 4.61
N GLU A 39 -14.89 -11.51 5.87
CA GLU A 39 -13.50 -11.12 6.19
C GLU A 39 -12.49 -12.16 5.65
N SER A 40 -12.78 -13.45 5.78
CA SER A 40 -11.95 -14.51 5.18
C SER A 40 -11.83 -14.35 3.67
N GLY A 41 -12.92 -13.99 2.98
CA GLY A 41 -12.91 -13.68 1.55
C GLY A 41 -12.03 -12.47 1.22
N ARG A 42 -12.14 -11.38 2.00
CA ARG A 42 -11.29 -10.19 1.82
C ARG A 42 -9.82 -10.51 2.04
N ARG A 43 -9.47 -11.25 3.11
CA ARG A 43 -8.09 -11.69 3.37
C ARG A 43 -7.51 -12.51 2.21
N THR A 44 -8.31 -13.42 1.66
CA THR A 44 -7.90 -14.22 0.49
C THR A 44 -7.62 -13.32 -0.72
N GLN A 45 -8.46 -12.31 -0.96
CA GLN A 45 -8.26 -11.35 -2.05
C GLN A 45 -7.00 -10.50 -1.83
N CYS A 46 -6.77 -9.99 -0.61
CA CYS A 46 -5.58 -9.18 -0.31
C CYS A 46 -4.30 -10.01 -0.49
N ARG A 47 -4.30 -11.27 -0.04
CA ARG A 47 -3.20 -12.23 -0.29
C ARG A 47 -2.97 -12.47 -1.79
N ALA A 48 -4.04 -12.63 -2.58
CA ALA A 48 -3.94 -12.84 -4.02
C ALA A 48 -3.36 -11.60 -4.73
N ASN A 49 -3.82 -10.39 -4.38
CA ASN A 49 -3.27 -9.15 -4.91
C ASN A 49 -1.77 -9.04 -4.62
N LEU A 50 -1.37 -9.24 -3.36
CA LEU A 50 0.04 -9.18 -2.96
C LEU A 50 0.90 -10.21 -3.71
N ARG A 51 0.36 -11.41 -3.94
CA ARG A 51 1.02 -12.43 -4.74
C ARG A 51 1.20 -12.01 -6.20
N ASN A 52 0.17 -11.40 -6.80
CA ASN A 52 0.24 -10.91 -8.19
C ASN A 52 1.29 -9.80 -8.32
N LEU A 53 1.36 -8.87 -7.36
CA LEU A 53 2.39 -7.83 -7.31
C LEU A 53 3.80 -8.45 -7.20
N ALA A 54 3.99 -9.44 -6.34
CA ALA A 54 5.26 -10.13 -6.19
C ALA A 54 5.68 -10.89 -7.46
N LEU A 55 4.74 -11.55 -8.14
CA LEU A 55 4.99 -12.22 -9.42
C LEU A 55 5.34 -11.21 -10.55
N ALA A 56 4.71 -10.05 -10.55
CA ALA A 56 5.05 -8.97 -11.48
C ALA A 56 6.47 -8.44 -11.25
N ILE A 57 6.91 -8.31 -10.00
CA ILE A 57 8.29 -7.96 -9.65
C ILE A 57 9.29 -9.02 -10.16
N GLN A 58 8.98 -10.30 -10.02
CA GLN A 58 9.83 -11.38 -10.54
C GLN A 58 9.87 -11.37 -12.08
N SER A 59 8.72 -11.08 -12.72
CA SER A 59 8.68 -10.94 -14.19
C SER A 59 9.52 -9.76 -14.66
N TYR A 60 9.51 -8.65 -13.91
CA TYR A 60 10.39 -7.51 -14.16
C TYR A 60 11.87 -7.92 -14.02
N GLU A 61 12.25 -8.60 -12.94
CA GLU A 61 13.62 -9.08 -12.70
C GLU A 61 14.09 -10.02 -13.83
N THR A 62 13.25 -10.93 -14.25
CA THR A 62 13.54 -11.84 -15.36
C THR A 62 13.85 -11.11 -16.66
N ALA A 63 13.13 -10.01 -16.96
CA ALA A 63 13.31 -9.22 -18.16
C ALA A 63 14.52 -8.26 -18.07
N HIS A 64 14.71 -7.63 -16.90
CA HIS A 64 15.69 -6.56 -16.69
C HIS A 64 16.95 -7.00 -15.94
N ARG A 65 16.97 -8.21 -15.39
CA ARG A 65 18.07 -8.79 -14.58
C ARG A 65 18.37 -8.03 -13.29
N VAL A 66 17.47 -7.16 -12.87
CA VAL A 66 17.46 -6.44 -11.60
C VAL A 66 16.02 -6.30 -11.12
N PHE A 67 15.81 -6.20 -9.84
CA PHE A 67 14.51 -5.81 -9.29
C PHE A 67 14.21 -4.35 -9.62
N PRO A 68 12.93 -3.95 -9.71
CA PRO A 68 12.58 -2.55 -9.91
C PRO A 68 13.12 -1.70 -8.76
N ALA A 69 13.53 -0.48 -9.06
CA ALA A 69 13.87 0.48 -8.02
C ALA A 69 12.64 0.76 -7.12
N GLY A 70 12.87 1.09 -5.87
CA GLY A 70 11.81 1.61 -5.03
C GLY A 70 11.11 2.79 -5.69
N TYR A 71 11.92 3.72 -6.19
CA TYR A 71 11.54 4.74 -7.17
C TYR A 71 12.78 5.28 -7.90
N GLU A 72 12.55 5.92 -9.04
CA GLU A 72 13.61 6.51 -9.86
C GLU A 72 13.66 8.03 -9.69
N ALA A 73 14.84 8.59 -9.50
CA ALA A 73 15.09 10.03 -9.45
C ALA A 73 16.30 10.39 -10.32
N ASN A 74 16.09 11.23 -11.32
CA ASN A 74 17.20 11.76 -12.14
C ASN A 74 17.78 12.99 -11.48
N GLN A 75 18.88 12.81 -10.78
CA GLN A 75 19.54 13.88 -10.01
C GLN A 75 20.15 15.01 -10.88
N ALA A 76 20.04 14.92 -12.20
CA ALA A 76 20.35 16.01 -13.14
C ALA A 76 19.08 16.76 -13.59
N ALA A 77 17.89 16.37 -13.12
CA ALA A 77 16.65 17.05 -13.46
C ALA A 77 16.58 18.45 -12.83
N SER A 78 15.83 19.34 -13.48
CA SER A 78 15.69 20.74 -13.05
C SER A 78 14.80 20.91 -11.81
N ASP A 79 14.03 19.88 -11.45
CA ASP A 79 13.15 19.84 -10.29
C ASP A 79 13.76 19.08 -9.10
N LEU A 80 15.09 18.93 -9.10
CA LEU A 80 15.80 18.28 -8.00
C LEU A 80 15.52 19.03 -6.69
N ASP A 81 14.98 18.31 -5.71
CA ASP A 81 14.89 18.80 -4.35
C ASP A 81 16.28 18.70 -3.67
N PRO A 82 16.91 19.82 -3.30
CA PRO A 82 18.24 19.80 -2.70
C PRO A 82 18.27 19.18 -1.29
N ALA A 83 17.14 19.11 -0.61
CA ALA A 83 17.04 18.55 0.74
C ALA A 83 17.02 17.02 0.75
N SER A 84 16.31 16.42 -0.21
CA SER A 84 16.14 14.96 -0.28
C SER A 84 16.88 14.31 -1.47
N PHE A 85 17.32 15.08 -2.46
CA PHE A 85 17.79 14.60 -3.76
C PHE A 85 16.73 13.81 -4.55
N ASP A 86 15.46 14.00 -4.24
CA ASP A 86 14.37 13.50 -5.06
C ASP A 86 14.19 14.40 -6.29
N ALA A 87 13.85 13.77 -7.40
CA ALA A 87 13.69 14.46 -8.68
C ALA A 87 12.80 13.64 -9.62
N SER A 88 12.29 14.28 -10.68
CA SER A 88 11.66 13.52 -11.77
C SER A 88 12.61 12.45 -12.33
N PRO A 89 12.08 11.32 -12.85
CA PRO A 89 10.67 11.05 -13.11
C PRO A 89 9.82 10.68 -11.89
N GLY A 90 10.39 10.32 -10.77
CA GLY A 90 9.67 9.88 -9.59
C GLY A 90 8.92 8.55 -9.75
N THR A 91 9.24 7.78 -10.79
CA THR A 91 8.57 6.50 -11.11
C THR A 91 8.76 5.49 -9.99
N GLY A 92 7.69 5.08 -9.33
CA GLY A 92 7.73 4.08 -8.26
C GLY A 92 7.71 2.65 -8.78
N TRP A 93 8.04 1.72 -7.91
CA TRP A 93 8.07 0.28 -8.19
C TRP A 93 6.74 -0.23 -8.79
N GLY A 94 5.60 0.27 -8.31
CA GLY A 94 4.28 -0.16 -8.79
C GLY A 94 4.04 0.25 -10.24
N LEU A 95 4.46 1.44 -10.65
CA LEU A 95 4.38 1.88 -12.04
C LEU A 95 5.39 1.14 -12.93
N ALA A 96 6.58 0.83 -12.43
CA ALA A 96 7.59 0.07 -13.14
C ALA A 96 7.12 -1.35 -13.51
N ILE A 97 6.32 -1.99 -12.65
CA ILE A 97 5.78 -3.34 -12.90
C ILE A 97 4.42 -3.35 -13.62
N ALA A 98 3.85 -2.19 -13.95
CA ALA A 98 2.49 -2.08 -14.53
C ALA A 98 2.29 -2.90 -15.80
N THR A 99 3.34 -3.05 -16.63
CA THR A 99 3.32 -3.90 -17.83
C THR A 99 3.05 -5.37 -17.51
N TYR A 100 3.46 -5.84 -16.32
CA TYR A 100 3.32 -7.22 -15.89
C TYR A 100 2.05 -7.47 -15.07
N LEU A 101 1.25 -6.41 -14.84
CA LEU A 101 -0.02 -6.45 -14.10
C LEU A 101 -1.25 -6.35 -15.02
N GLU A 102 -1.06 -6.47 -16.34
CA GLU A 102 -2.14 -6.28 -17.31
C GLU A 102 -2.81 -4.87 -17.24
N GLU A 103 -2.02 -3.86 -16.81
CA GLU A 103 -2.46 -2.46 -16.72
C GLU A 103 -1.89 -1.62 -17.88
N PRO A 104 -2.43 -1.78 -19.11
CA PRO A 104 -1.82 -1.22 -20.32
C PRO A 104 -1.79 0.30 -20.33
N ARG A 105 -2.73 0.97 -19.66
CA ARG A 105 -2.74 2.43 -19.56
C ARG A 105 -1.58 2.93 -18.70
N ALA A 106 -1.33 2.27 -17.57
CA ALA A 106 -0.22 2.60 -16.67
C ALA A 106 1.12 2.32 -17.37
N ALA A 107 1.25 1.17 -18.01
CA ALA A 107 2.44 0.81 -18.77
C ALA A 107 2.75 1.79 -19.93
N ALA A 108 1.73 2.22 -20.66
CA ALA A 108 1.88 3.18 -21.77
C ALA A 108 2.21 4.61 -21.31
N ALA A 109 1.98 4.95 -20.05
CA ALA A 109 2.30 6.27 -19.53
C ALA A 109 3.80 6.44 -19.26
N VAL A 110 4.51 5.36 -18.92
CA VAL A 110 5.96 5.42 -18.68
C VAL A 110 6.68 5.73 -19.98
N ARG A 111 7.34 6.87 -20.06
CA ARG A 111 8.10 7.32 -21.23
C ARG A 111 9.55 7.64 -20.85
N PRO A 112 10.41 6.63 -20.71
CA PRO A 112 11.80 6.83 -20.25
C PRO A 112 12.62 7.76 -21.18
N SER A 113 12.22 7.87 -22.44
CA SER A 113 12.87 8.73 -23.45
C SER A 113 12.40 10.20 -23.43
N ASP A 114 11.34 10.53 -22.69
CA ASP A 114 10.86 11.91 -22.55
C ASP A 114 11.41 12.53 -21.26
N PRO A 115 12.41 13.43 -21.35
CA PRO A 115 13.02 14.03 -20.15
C PRO A 115 12.07 14.96 -19.36
N THR A 116 10.93 15.30 -19.97
CA THR A 116 9.90 16.13 -19.32
C THR A 116 8.81 15.30 -18.65
N TRP A 117 8.87 13.96 -18.81
CA TRP A 117 7.92 13.06 -18.18
C TRP A 117 8.29 12.86 -16.70
N GLY A 118 7.31 12.84 -15.85
CA GLY A 118 7.43 12.50 -14.44
C GLY A 118 6.06 12.28 -13.83
N VAL A 119 6.04 11.65 -12.68
CA VAL A 119 4.81 11.36 -11.92
C VAL A 119 4.01 12.65 -11.63
N ALA A 120 4.68 13.77 -11.39
CA ALA A 120 4.06 15.06 -11.18
C ALA A 120 3.66 15.80 -12.47
N SER A 121 3.95 15.26 -13.65
CA SER A 121 3.68 15.96 -14.91
C SER A 121 2.19 15.91 -15.25
N PRO A 122 1.62 17.00 -15.87
CA PRO A 122 0.22 17.00 -16.31
C PRO A 122 -0.11 15.85 -17.27
N ARG A 123 0.87 15.35 -18.04
CA ARG A 123 0.68 14.24 -18.98
C ARG A 123 0.48 12.88 -18.28
N ALA A 124 0.97 12.74 -17.06
CA ALA A 124 0.81 11.54 -16.26
C ALA A 124 -0.45 11.57 -15.38
N ALA A 125 -1.07 12.75 -15.20
CA ALA A 125 -2.07 13.03 -14.17
C ALA A 125 -3.21 12.00 -14.10
N ASP A 126 -3.84 11.69 -15.24
CA ASP A 126 -4.98 10.76 -15.29
C ASP A 126 -4.56 9.33 -14.94
N VAL A 127 -3.33 8.95 -15.29
CA VAL A 127 -2.82 7.60 -15.06
C VAL A 127 -2.39 7.43 -13.63
N VAL A 128 -1.53 8.32 -13.12
CA VAL A 128 -0.99 8.20 -11.75
C VAL A 128 -2.04 8.40 -10.67
N ALA A 129 -3.14 9.08 -11.01
CA ALA A 129 -4.31 9.22 -10.14
C ALA A 129 -5.29 8.04 -10.26
N ALA A 130 -5.06 7.07 -11.13
CA ALA A 130 -5.98 5.96 -11.29
C ALA A 130 -6.08 5.11 -10.02
N THR A 131 -7.31 4.70 -9.70
CA THR A 131 -7.57 3.71 -8.66
C THR A 131 -7.44 2.31 -9.27
N LEU A 132 -6.39 1.59 -8.91
CA LEU A 132 -6.12 0.24 -9.39
C LEU A 132 -6.53 -0.80 -8.35
N PRO A 133 -7.53 -1.66 -8.63
CA PRO A 133 -8.01 -2.66 -7.67
C PRO A 133 -6.92 -3.60 -7.16
N GLY A 134 -5.92 -3.93 -7.98
CA GLY A 134 -4.78 -4.76 -7.62
C GLY A 134 -3.88 -4.16 -6.53
N PHE A 135 -3.93 -2.83 -6.34
CA PHE A 135 -3.20 -2.12 -5.28
C PHE A 135 -4.05 -1.84 -4.05
N LEU A 136 -5.30 -2.31 -3.99
CA LEU A 136 -6.19 -2.06 -2.86
C LEU A 136 -6.54 -3.36 -2.13
N CYS A 137 -6.30 -3.39 -0.82
CA CYS A 137 -6.76 -4.47 0.06
C CYS A 137 -8.24 -4.26 0.42
N GLY A 138 -9.05 -5.32 0.31
CA GLY A 138 -10.49 -5.28 0.60
C GLY A 138 -10.82 -5.04 2.07
N SER A 139 -9.91 -5.38 2.98
CA SER A 139 -10.05 -5.17 4.43
C SER A 139 -9.49 -3.84 4.91
N ALA A 140 -8.66 -3.16 4.11
CA ALA A 140 -8.12 -1.86 4.50
C ALA A 140 -9.23 -0.84 4.70
N THR A 141 -9.14 -0.10 5.79
CA THR A 141 -10.03 1.00 6.15
C THR A 141 -9.47 2.34 5.67
N GLY A 142 -10.28 3.38 5.76
CA GLY A 142 -9.90 4.73 5.31
C GLY A 142 -10.16 4.99 3.83
N PRO A 143 -9.70 6.14 3.32
CA PRO A 143 -9.94 6.59 1.96
C PRO A 143 -9.31 5.66 0.91
N ARG A 144 -10.01 5.47 -0.21
CA ARG A 144 -9.55 4.70 -1.38
C ARG A 144 -9.36 5.58 -2.61
N ASP A 145 -9.94 6.77 -2.59
CA ASP A 145 -9.83 7.72 -3.68
C ASP A 145 -8.42 8.30 -3.77
N PRO A 146 -8.02 8.75 -4.96
CA PRO A 146 -6.75 9.44 -5.15
C PRO A 146 -6.62 10.65 -4.24
N PHE A 147 -5.45 10.85 -3.66
CA PHE A 147 -5.17 11.98 -2.77
C PHE A 147 -4.34 13.07 -3.45
N ALA A 148 -4.55 14.31 -3.04
CA ALA A 148 -3.73 15.43 -3.48
C ALA A 148 -2.39 15.41 -2.74
N VAL A 149 -1.30 15.56 -3.48
CA VAL A 149 0.05 15.59 -2.90
C VAL A 149 0.25 16.88 -2.12
N ARG A 150 0.89 16.79 -0.97
CA ARG A 150 1.15 17.89 -0.05
C ARG A 150 2.65 17.98 0.27
N LYS A 151 3.08 19.18 0.69
CA LYS A 151 4.42 19.43 1.22
C LYS A 151 4.51 18.97 2.69
N PRO A 152 5.72 18.86 3.29
CA PRO A 152 5.88 18.49 4.70
C PRO A 152 5.08 19.35 5.69
N ASP A 153 4.86 20.62 5.37
CA ASP A 153 4.05 21.55 6.18
C ASP A 153 2.52 21.34 6.04
N GLY A 154 2.08 20.37 5.24
CA GLY A 154 0.69 20.07 4.96
C GLY A 154 0.05 20.95 3.88
N SER A 155 0.75 21.99 3.40
CA SER A 155 0.24 22.84 2.33
C SER A 155 0.18 22.09 0.99
N PRO A 156 -0.74 22.45 0.07
CA PRO A 156 -0.82 21.84 -1.24
C PRO A 156 0.51 21.91 -2.00
N HIS A 157 0.90 20.82 -2.64
CA HIS A 157 2.11 20.81 -3.46
C HIS A 157 1.90 21.63 -4.74
N PRO A 158 2.89 22.45 -5.19
CA PRO A 158 2.75 23.34 -6.36
C PRO A 158 2.40 22.62 -7.67
N SER A 159 2.78 21.35 -7.82
CA SER A 159 2.41 20.57 -9.01
C SER A 159 0.91 20.32 -9.16
N GLY A 160 0.14 20.41 -8.07
CA GLY A 160 -1.27 20.03 -8.06
C GLY A 160 -1.50 18.54 -8.31
N ALA A 161 -0.45 17.70 -8.27
CA ALA A 161 -0.54 16.29 -8.56
C ALA A 161 -1.48 15.56 -7.59
N ARG A 162 -2.19 14.57 -8.13
CA ARG A 162 -2.97 13.61 -7.37
C ARG A 162 -2.42 12.21 -7.65
N LEU A 163 -2.32 11.39 -6.62
CA LEU A 163 -1.81 10.03 -6.74
C LEU A 163 -2.88 9.01 -6.33
N GLY A 164 -2.96 7.93 -7.10
CA GLY A 164 -3.77 6.76 -6.76
C GLY A 164 -3.18 6.05 -5.54
N ARG A 165 -4.06 5.65 -4.61
CA ARG A 165 -3.64 5.00 -3.35
C ARG A 165 -3.12 3.60 -3.57
N SER A 166 -2.21 3.20 -2.69
CA SER A 166 -1.75 1.83 -2.53
C SER A 166 -1.96 1.35 -1.10
N HIS A 167 -2.43 0.11 -0.95
CA HIS A 167 -2.43 -0.63 0.31
C HIS A 167 -1.33 -1.70 0.33
N TYR A 168 -0.39 -1.61 -0.61
CA TYR A 168 0.81 -2.45 -0.67
C TYR A 168 2.02 -1.55 -0.89
N VAL A 169 3.07 -1.83 -0.14
CA VAL A 169 4.27 -1.00 -0.06
C VAL A 169 5.51 -1.85 -0.20
N ALA A 170 6.57 -1.27 -0.74
CA ALA A 170 7.84 -1.95 -0.92
C ALA A 170 8.78 -1.69 0.27
N ASN A 171 9.53 -2.70 0.67
CA ASN A 171 10.40 -2.67 1.83
C ASN A 171 11.80 -2.16 1.46
N ALA A 172 12.20 -1.03 2.03
CA ALA A 172 13.54 -0.46 1.90
C ALA A 172 14.59 -1.20 2.76
N GLY A 173 14.13 -2.09 3.63
CA GLY A 173 14.97 -2.84 4.56
C GLY A 173 14.76 -2.44 6.01
N HIS A 174 15.81 -2.56 6.79
CA HIS A 174 15.80 -2.26 8.22
C HIS A 174 15.83 -0.74 8.47
N ALA A 175 16.65 -0.01 7.72
CA ALA A 175 16.82 1.44 7.85
C ALA A 175 15.82 2.21 6.99
N ASP A 176 15.51 3.41 7.39
CA ASP A 176 14.76 4.44 6.69
C ASP A 176 15.69 5.55 6.16
N PRO A 177 16.37 5.31 5.03
CA PRO A 177 17.41 6.21 4.54
C PRO A 177 16.93 7.62 4.23
N TRP A 178 15.61 7.83 4.14
CA TRP A 178 15.00 9.15 3.93
C TRP A 178 14.98 10.01 5.19
N ASP A 179 15.00 9.42 6.39
CA ASP A 179 15.08 10.15 7.66
C ASP A 179 16.52 10.17 8.20
N GLU A 180 17.21 9.03 8.20
CA GLU A 180 18.60 8.95 8.68
C GLU A 180 19.58 9.76 7.83
N THR A 181 19.38 9.79 6.51
CA THR A 181 20.31 10.46 5.58
C THR A 181 19.59 11.11 4.39
N PRO A 182 18.66 12.04 4.62
CA PRO A 182 17.81 12.61 3.55
C PRO A 182 18.65 13.28 2.46
N ALA A 183 19.66 14.05 2.84
CA ALA A 183 20.52 14.79 1.92
C ALA A 183 21.63 13.95 1.27
N ARG A 184 21.46 12.63 1.17
CA ARG A 184 22.45 11.76 0.54
C ARG A 184 22.03 11.43 -0.91
N ARG A 185 22.98 11.63 -1.84
CA ARG A 185 22.72 11.37 -3.27
C ARG A 185 22.44 9.90 -3.58
N SER A 186 23.15 8.98 -2.93
CA SER A 186 22.92 7.53 -3.06
C SER A 186 22.64 6.93 -1.70
N TRP A 187 21.67 6.04 -1.68
CA TRP A 187 21.36 5.23 -0.50
C TRP A 187 22.01 3.83 -0.55
N ASP A 188 22.88 3.59 -1.54
CA ASP A 188 23.71 2.38 -1.59
C ASP A 188 24.54 2.27 -0.31
N GLY A 189 24.45 1.11 0.35
CA GLY A 189 25.14 0.86 1.62
C GLY A 189 24.55 1.53 2.86
N VAL A 190 23.43 2.25 2.72
CA VAL A 190 22.55 2.73 3.81
C VAL A 190 21.28 1.89 3.83
N ALA A 191 20.48 1.97 2.76
CA ALA A 191 19.38 1.05 2.56
C ALA A 191 19.91 -0.38 2.40
N ASN A 192 19.36 -1.31 3.16
CA ASN A 192 19.78 -2.72 3.14
C ASN A 192 18.67 -3.66 2.64
N GLY A 193 17.53 -3.12 2.20
CA GLY A 193 16.47 -3.86 1.53
C GLY A 193 16.55 -3.79 0.01
N PRO A 194 15.65 -4.45 -0.71
CA PRO A 194 15.69 -4.51 -2.17
C PRO A 194 15.17 -3.24 -2.86
N PHE A 195 14.41 -2.39 -2.16
CA PHE A 195 13.73 -1.23 -2.74
C PHE A 195 14.15 0.08 -2.08
N TYR A 196 14.89 0.89 -2.80
CA TYR A 196 15.22 2.25 -2.41
C TYR A 196 15.37 3.13 -3.65
N ARG A 197 15.64 4.42 -3.48
CA ARG A 197 15.84 5.36 -4.60
C ARG A 197 16.97 4.90 -5.52
N ASN A 198 16.65 4.72 -6.81
CA ASN A 198 17.57 4.26 -7.84
C ASN A 198 18.24 2.91 -7.56
N SER A 199 17.64 2.04 -6.73
CA SER A 199 18.18 0.71 -6.46
C SER A 199 18.25 -0.13 -7.74
N ARG A 200 19.28 -0.98 -7.84
CA ARG A 200 19.51 -1.90 -8.96
C ARG A 200 19.95 -3.27 -8.45
N ILE A 201 19.17 -3.80 -7.53
CA ILE A 201 19.49 -5.05 -6.85
C ILE A 201 19.20 -6.24 -7.75
N ARG A 202 20.15 -7.16 -7.85
CA ARG A 202 20.00 -8.45 -8.54
C ARG A 202 19.60 -9.53 -7.54
N ALA A 203 18.94 -10.57 -8.01
CA ALA A 203 18.57 -11.72 -7.16
C ALA A 203 19.77 -12.30 -6.41
N ALA A 204 20.95 -12.40 -7.04
CA ALA A 204 22.17 -12.89 -6.43
C ALA A 204 22.76 -11.99 -5.32
N GLN A 205 22.31 -10.76 -5.20
CA GLN A 205 22.74 -9.82 -4.14
C GLN A 205 21.87 -9.92 -2.87
N VAL A 206 20.76 -10.66 -2.92
CA VAL A 206 19.91 -10.93 -1.76
C VAL A 206 20.50 -12.11 -1.01
N THR A 207 21.49 -11.83 -0.15
CA THR A 207 22.32 -12.84 0.51
C THR A 207 21.59 -13.71 1.50
N ASP A 208 20.52 -13.19 2.11
CA ASP A 208 19.69 -13.93 3.07
C ASP A 208 18.73 -14.92 2.38
N GLY A 209 18.67 -14.86 1.04
CA GLY A 209 17.81 -15.66 0.20
C GLY A 209 16.44 -15.04 -0.04
N LEU A 210 15.95 -15.16 -1.28
CA LEU A 210 14.68 -14.57 -1.71
C LEU A 210 13.47 -15.05 -0.89
N SER A 211 13.52 -16.27 -0.36
CA SER A 211 12.44 -16.83 0.47
C SER A 211 12.45 -16.34 1.93
N GLN A 212 13.46 -15.60 2.34
CA GLN A 212 13.61 -15.06 3.70
C GLN A 212 13.57 -13.53 3.73
N THR A 213 13.69 -12.86 2.58
CA THR A 213 13.70 -11.39 2.50
C THR A 213 12.32 -10.88 2.12
N VAL A 214 11.75 -10.02 2.98
CA VAL A 214 10.45 -9.37 2.74
C VAL A 214 10.62 -8.30 1.67
N PHE A 215 9.85 -8.41 0.61
CA PHE A 215 9.83 -7.47 -0.52
C PHE A 215 8.67 -6.48 -0.42
N LEU A 216 7.46 -6.99 -0.18
CA LEU A 216 6.27 -6.17 -0.08
C LEU A 216 5.51 -6.47 1.21
N GLY A 217 4.80 -5.48 1.72
CA GLY A 217 3.88 -5.65 2.84
C GLY A 217 2.57 -4.91 2.64
N GLU A 218 1.60 -5.20 3.49
CA GLU A 218 0.35 -4.47 3.54
C GLU A 218 0.52 -3.14 4.28
N HIS A 219 -0.27 -2.15 3.87
CA HIS A 219 -0.40 -0.86 4.51
C HIS A 219 -1.86 -0.40 4.43
N THR A 220 -2.27 0.52 5.30
CA THR A 220 -3.62 1.07 5.29
C THR A 220 -3.62 2.60 5.23
N SER A 221 -4.58 3.17 4.53
CA SER A 221 -4.73 4.62 4.41
C SER A 221 -5.08 5.32 5.73
N THR A 222 -5.45 4.57 6.78
CA THR A 222 -5.66 5.13 8.12
C THR A 222 -4.35 5.42 8.85
N VAL A 223 -3.27 4.80 8.45
CA VAL A 223 -1.91 5.01 8.99
C VAL A 223 -1.23 6.15 8.27
N SER A 224 -1.09 6.08 6.95
CA SER A 224 -0.51 7.18 6.15
C SER A 224 -0.91 7.10 4.68
N GLU A 225 -0.60 8.16 3.94
CA GLU A 225 -0.81 8.21 2.50
C GLU A 225 0.28 7.42 1.79
N LYS A 226 -0.12 6.42 1.01
CA LYS A 226 0.76 5.63 0.13
C LYS A 226 0.23 5.64 -1.29
N ALA A 227 1.14 5.65 -2.26
CA ALA A 227 0.85 5.69 -3.69
C ALA A 227 1.44 4.48 -4.41
N TRP A 228 0.77 4.02 -5.46
CA TRP A 228 1.31 2.96 -6.30
C TRP A 228 2.23 3.50 -7.41
N ALA A 229 2.00 4.74 -7.86
CA ALA A 229 2.64 5.27 -9.07
C ALA A 229 4.07 5.76 -8.83
N GLY A 230 4.34 6.37 -7.68
CA GLY A 230 5.66 6.92 -7.41
C GLY A 230 5.65 8.10 -6.45
N VAL A 231 6.73 8.88 -6.49
CA VAL A 231 6.98 10.02 -5.62
C VAL A 231 6.97 11.33 -6.40
N VAL A 232 6.72 12.41 -5.70
CA VAL A 232 6.80 13.78 -6.23
C VAL A 232 7.88 14.52 -5.45
N PRO A 233 8.90 15.11 -6.10
CA PRO A 233 9.98 15.83 -5.44
C PRO A 233 9.46 16.93 -4.52
N GLY A 234 9.94 17.02 -3.29
CA GLY A 234 9.51 18.00 -2.29
C GLY A 234 8.12 17.72 -1.68
N ALA A 235 7.51 16.59 -2.00
CA ALA A 235 6.28 16.13 -1.36
C ALA A 235 6.57 15.42 -0.03
N ALA A 236 5.50 15.05 0.67
CA ALA A 236 5.58 14.23 1.88
C ALA A 236 4.44 13.22 1.96
N SER A 237 4.68 12.12 2.66
CA SER A 237 3.64 11.20 3.10
C SER A 237 3.06 11.69 4.42
N HIS A 238 1.77 11.90 4.48
CA HIS A 238 1.13 12.40 5.69
C HIS A 238 0.48 11.26 6.45
N PRO A 239 0.65 11.23 7.79
CA PRO A 239 -0.04 10.28 8.64
C PRO A 239 -1.55 10.48 8.55
N GLY A 240 -2.29 9.39 8.61
CA GLY A 240 -3.74 9.39 8.72
C GLY A 240 -4.18 9.94 10.08
N GLU A 241 -5.42 10.45 10.16
CA GLU A 241 -5.95 11.10 11.36
C GLU A 241 -5.77 10.25 12.63
N ARG A 242 -5.96 8.95 12.52
CA ARG A 242 -5.84 8.03 13.67
C ARG A 242 -4.41 7.98 14.22
N PHE A 243 -3.40 7.98 13.35
CA PHE A 243 -2.00 7.85 13.74
C PHE A 243 -1.41 9.19 14.21
N ALA A 244 -1.72 10.28 13.52
CA ALA A 244 -1.28 11.61 13.91
C ALA A 244 -1.74 12.00 15.33
N MET A 245 -2.96 11.59 15.71
CA MET A 245 -3.49 11.86 17.05
C MET A 245 -2.86 11.00 18.16
N LEU A 246 -2.50 9.76 17.85
CA LEU A 246 -2.05 8.81 18.87
C LEU A 246 -0.54 8.89 19.17
N LEU A 247 0.27 9.18 18.16
CA LEU A 247 1.72 9.07 18.26
C LEU A 247 2.46 10.40 18.02
N GLY A 248 1.77 11.47 17.63
CA GLY A 248 2.39 12.79 17.42
C GLY A 248 3.35 12.84 16.21
N HIS A 249 3.28 11.86 15.33
CA HIS A 249 4.14 11.81 14.15
C HIS A 249 3.83 12.92 13.14
N GLY A 250 4.89 13.52 12.62
CA GLY A 250 4.84 14.47 11.52
C GLY A 250 4.62 13.82 10.15
N ALA A 251 4.86 14.59 9.11
CA ALA A 251 4.87 14.08 7.74
C ALA A 251 6.25 13.45 7.45
N ASP A 252 6.26 12.27 6.82
CA ASP A 252 7.47 11.62 6.35
C ASP A 252 7.90 12.14 4.99
N ALA A 253 9.15 11.90 4.60
CA ALA A 253 9.68 12.28 3.30
C ALA A 253 8.89 11.68 2.13
N ALA A 254 9.10 12.21 0.92
CA ALA A 254 8.42 11.74 -0.29
C ALA A 254 8.63 10.25 -0.60
N ALA A 255 9.78 9.69 -0.23
CA ALA A 255 10.09 8.27 -0.36
C ALA A 255 9.06 7.38 0.34
N ALA A 256 8.56 7.80 1.50
CA ALA A 256 7.55 7.09 2.27
C ALA A 256 6.18 7.02 1.56
N LEU A 257 5.96 7.72 0.46
CA LEU A 257 4.77 7.53 -0.38
C LEU A 257 4.72 6.14 -1.03
N VAL A 258 5.85 5.48 -1.25
CA VAL A 258 5.91 4.18 -1.94
C VAL A 258 6.69 3.12 -1.16
N LEU A 259 7.48 3.55 -0.16
CA LEU A 259 8.35 2.70 0.63
C LEU A 259 7.92 2.64 2.10
N VAL A 260 8.35 1.58 2.74
CA VAL A 260 8.35 1.39 4.19
C VAL A 260 9.68 0.80 4.62
N HIS A 261 9.98 0.89 5.90
CA HIS A 261 11.07 0.15 6.52
C HIS A 261 10.54 -0.89 7.52
N SER A 262 11.40 -1.78 8.00
CA SER A 262 11.04 -2.85 8.95
C SER A 262 11.90 -2.85 10.21
N GLY A 263 12.73 -1.82 10.38
CA GLY A 263 13.56 -1.62 11.55
C GLY A 263 12.95 -0.67 12.58
N PRO A 264 13.73 -0.31 13.62
CA PRO A 264 13.33 0.68 14.61
C PRO A 264 13.27 2.08 13.98
N ALA A 265 12.46 2.94 14.56
CA ALA A 265 12.51 4.37 14.28
C ALA A 265 13.77 5.02 14.92
N GLU A 266 14.15 6.21 14.46
CA GLU A 266 15.36 6.94 14.87
C GLU A 266 15.48 7.09 16.39
N ASP A 267 14.39 7.35 17.08
CA ASP A 267 14.34 7.61 18.52
C ASP A 267 14.21 6.34 19.39
N GLU A 268 14.11 5.17 18.78
CA GLU A 268 13.85 3.93 19.49
C GLU A 268 15.09 3.04 19.58
N LEU A 269 15.41 2.58 20.79
CA LEU A 269 16.55 1.71 21.08
C LEU A 269 16.41 0.32 20.41
N ARG A 270 16.51 0.24 19.06
CA ARG A 270 16.54 -0.99 18.26
C ARG A 270 15.31 -1.90 18.43
N ILE A 271 14.15 -1.33 18.63
CA ILE A 271 12.90 -2.09 18.66
C ILE A 271 12.46 -2.31 17.22
N ILE A 272 12.33 -3.57 16.81
CA ILE A 272 11.77 -3.94 15.51
C ILE A 272 10.27 -4.07 15.67
N HIS A 273 9.51 -3.24 14.96
CA HIS A 273 8.06 -3.33 14.97
C HIS A 273 7.60 -4.41 14.00
N ALA A 274 6.89 -5.41 14.54
CA ALA A 274 6.16 -6.35 13.71
C ALA A 274 5.03 -5.62 12.96
N PRO A 275 4.59 -6.11 11.80
CA PRO A 275 3.39 -5.59 11.17
C PRO A 275 2.22 -5.56 12.17
N ASN A 276 1.49 -4.44 12.23
CA ASN A 276 0.40 -4.18 13.19
C ASN A 276 0.84 -3.90 14.64
N ASP A 277 2.09 -3.62 14.89
CA ASP A 277 2.50 -3.12 16.20
C ASP A 277 1.76 -1.80 16.50
N PRO A 278 1.13 -1.65 17.69
CA PRO A 278 0.48 -0.40 18.07
C PRO A 278 1.42 0.81 18.15
N ALA A 279 2.72 0.56 18.36
CA ALA A 279 3.76 1.58 18.40
C ALA A 279 4.42 1.82 17.03
N ALA A 280 3.96 1.12 15.96
CA ALA A 280 4.52 1.27 14.62
C ALA A 280 4.37 2.69 14.08
N HIS A 281 5.32 3.11 13.26
CA HIS A 281 5.36 4.42 12.62
C HIS A 281 4.53 4.46 11.32
N ALA A 282 4.29 5.67 10.82
CA ALA A 282 3.48 5.89 9.62
C ALA A 282 4.09 5.30 8.33
N ASP A 283 5.38 5.04 8.33
CA ASP A 283 6.14 4.42 7.23
C ASP A 283 6.51 2.95 7.48
N GLN A 284 5.79 2.27 8.37
CA GLN A 284 5.93 0.83 8.61
C GLN A 284 4.73 0.04 8.05
N MET A 285 4.85 -1.30 8.04
CA MET A 285 3.80 -2.19 7.55
C MET A 285 2.64 -2.27 8.53
N PHE A 286 1.42 -2.12 8.02
CA PHE A 286 0.21 -2.20 8.82
C PHE A 286 -0.97 -2.72 8.00
N ALA A 287 -1.79 -3.61 8.56
CA ALA A 287 -3.01 -4.10 7.96
C ALA A 287 -4.18 -4.08 8.93
N ASP A 288 -5.38 -3.86 8.39
CA ASP A 288 -6.62 -3.92 9.18
C ASP A 288 -7.16 -5.36 9.36
N HIS A 289 -6.32 -6.36 9.05
CA HIS A 289 -6.65 -7.75 9.33
C HIS A 289 -6.52 -8.06 10.83
N SER A 290 -7.46 -8.83 11.36
CA SER A 290 -7.32 -9.31 12.74
C SER A 290 -6.11 -10.25 12.85
N GLY A 291 -5.19 -9.92 13.75
CA GLY A 291 -4.07 -10.76 14.16
C GLY A 291 -2.81 -10.69 13.30
N GLY A 292 -2.68 -9.74 12.37
CA GLY A 292 -1.43 -9.56 11.63
C GLY A 292 -1.60 -9.03 10.21
N ALA A 293 -0.55 -9.09 9.40
CA ALA A 293 -0.52 -8.62 8.03
C ALA A 293 0.06 -9.68 7.07
N HIS A 294 -0.29 -9.57 5.78
CA HIS A 294 0.39 -10.35 4.75
C HIS A 294 1.65 -9.63 4.30
N VAL A 295 2.70 -10.40 4.12
CA VAL A 295 3.94 -9.96 3.49
C VAL A 295 4.30 -10.89 2.34
N ALA A 296 4.89 -10.34 1.27
CA ALA A 296 5.42 -11.09 0.16
C ALA A 296 6.95 -11.12 0.24
N PHE A 297 7.50 -12.29 -0.02
CA PHE A 297 8.94 -12.53 -0.08
C PHE A 297 9.45 -12.44 -1.52
N GLY A 298 10.76 -12.29 -1.67
CA GLY A 298 11.41 -12.16 -2.96
C GLY A 298 11.21 -13.38 -3.89
N ASP A 299 10.86 -14.54 -3.36
CA ASP A 299 10.51 -15.74 -4.15
C ASP A 299 9.04 -15.75 -4.62
N GLY A 300 8.27 -14.70 -4.34
CA GLY A 300 6.85 -14.58 -4.66
C GLY A 300 5.93 -15.31 -3.68
N SER A 301 6.45 -15.94 -2.63
CA SER A 301 5.61 -16.52 -1.57
C SER A 301 4.96 -15.42 -0.73
N VAL A 302 3.72 -15.65 -0.28
CA VAL A 302 3.01 -14.73 0.61
C VAL A 302 2.67 -15.44 1.90
N ARG A 303 3.08 -14.84 3.01
CA ARG A 303 2.85 -15.37 4.37
C ARG A 303 2.05 -14.34 5.19
N PHE A 304 1.30 -14.83 6.15
CA PHE A 304 0.66 -14.01 7.17
C PHE A 304 1.55 -13.98 8.41
N ILE A 305 1.89 -12.80 8.88
CA ILE A 305 2.74 -12.57 10.05
C ILE A 305 1.87 -11.92 11.13
N SER A 306 1.90 -12.48 12.33
CA SER A 306 1.17 -12.03 13.53
C SER A 306 2.12 -11.60 14.62
#